data_634a3c9f1857cc13dfe4094429da9668
#
_entry.id   634a3c9f1857cc13dfe4094429da9668
#
_cell.length_a   1.000
_cell.length_b   1.000
_cell.length_c   1.000
_cell.angle_alpha   90.00
_cell.angle_beta   90.00
_cell.angle_gamma   90.00
#
_symmetry.space_group_name_H-M   'P 1'
#
loop_
_entity.id
_entity.type
_entity.pdbx_description
1 polymer ?
#
loop_
_entity_poly.entity_id
_entity_poly.type
_entity_poly.pdbx_seq_one_letter_code
_entity_poly.pdbx_strand_id
1 'polypeptide(L)'
;MAKSNYITRQGWLALDQELKFLWKEERPKVTQAVSDAAALGDRSENAEYIYGKRRLREIDRRVRFLSKRLEVLQIVDYHPKQEGKVFFGAWVELEDEEGEVKQYRLVGCDEFDPAKNWISIDSPVARALIGKGVDDEIHVETPSGKVVLYVNRIWYEK
;
A
#
# COMPACT_ATOMS: atom_id res chain seq x y z
N MET A 1 9.28 14.62 -0.10
CA MET A 1 10.16 13.45 0.06
C MET A 1 9.84 12.36 -0.95
N ALA A 2 10.88 11.79 -1.51
CA ALA A 2 10.70 10.67 -2.43
C ALA A 2 10.14 9.45 -1.68
N LYS A 3 9.23 8.73 -2.33
CA LYS A 3 8.72 7.46 -1.82
C LYS A 3 9.84 6.41 -1.86
N SER A 4 9.94 5.60 -0.83
CA SER A 4 10.81 4.42 -0.88
C SER A 4 10.25 3.41 -1.88
N ASN A 5 11.14 2.56 -2.41
CA ASN A 5 10.78 1.56 -3.41
C ASN A 5 10.71 0.15 -2.81
N TYR A 6 10.58 0.06 -1.48
CA TYR A 6 10.49 -1.23 -0.80
C TYR A 6 9.07 -1.75 -0.77
N ILE A 7 8.92 -3.05 -0.92
CA ILE A 7 7.63 -3.72 -0.89
C ILE A 7 7.82 -5.14 -0.33
N THR A 8 6.81 -5.65 0.36
CA THR A 8 6.81 -7.07 0.74
C THR A 8 6.56 -7.91 -0.50
N ARG A 9 6.97 -9.19 -0.46
CA ARG A 9 6.70 -10.11 -1.56
C ARG A 9 5.20 -10.25 -1.80
N GLN A 10 4.42 -10.33 -0.75
CA GLN A 10 2.96 -10.40 -0.84
C GLN A 10 2.38 -9.16 -1.55
N GLY A 11 2.87 -7.98 -1.20
CA GLY A 11 2.42 -6.74 -1.82
C GLY A 11 2.79 -6.67 -3.29
N TRP A 12 4.01 -7.10 -3.65
CA TRP A 12 4.44 -7.12 -5.06
C TRP A 12 3.55 -8.04 -5.88
N LEU A 13 3.29 -9.24 -5.36
CA LEU A 13 2.41 -10.20 -6.04
C LEU A 13 1.00 -9.65 -6.21
N ALA A 14 0.47 -8.96 -5.20
CA ALA A 14 -0.86 -8.35 -5.29
C ALA A 14 -0.94 -7.30 -6.40
N LEU A 15 0.07 -6.44 -6.52
CA LEU A 15 0.12 -5.43 -7.58
C LEU A 15 0.28 -6.07 -8.96
N ASP A 16 1.11 -7.11 -9.06
CA ASP A 16 1.30 -7.83 -10.32
C ASP A 16 0.01 -8.52 -10.77
N GLN A 17 -0.71 -9.13 -9.84
CA GLN A 17 -2.00 -9.74 -10.13
C GLN A 17 -3.05 -8.71 -10.54
N GLU A 18 -3.07 -7.55 -9.90
CA GLU A 18 -3.96 -6.46 -10.29
C GLU A 18 -3.69 -6.02 -11.72
N LEU A 19 -2.42 -5.83 -12.08
CA LEU A 19 -2.03 -5.44 -13.43
C LEU A 19 -2.50 -6.46 -14.46
N LYS A 20 -2.27 -7.74 -14.20
CA LYS A 20 -2.67 -8.82 -15.10
C LYS A 20 -4.19 -8.89 -15.26
N PHE A 21 -4.92 -8.74 -14.16
CA PHE A 21 -6.39 -8.74 -14.18
C PHE A 21 -6.94 -7.57 -15.00
N LEU A 22 -6.44 -6.36 -14.76
CA LEU A 22 -6.89 -5.17 -15.48
C LEU A 22 -6.66 -5.31 -16.99
N TRP A 23 -5.50 -5.78 -17.36
CA TRP A 23 -5.11 -5.87 -18.77
C TRP A 23 -5.77 -7.03 -19.51
N LYS A 24 -5.79 -8.21 -18.89
CA LYS A 24 -6.24 -9.44 -19.56
C LYS A 24 -7.73 -9.71 -19.44
N GLU A 25 -8.35 -9.23 -18.36
CA GLU A 25 -9.76 -9.56 -18.08
C GLU A 25 -10.66 -8.35 -18.08
N GLU A 26 -10.40 -7.35 -17.26
CA GLU A 26 -11.31 -6.22 -17.13
C GLU A 26 -11.32 -5.33 -18.37
N ARG A 27 -10.15 -4.96 -18.89
CA ARG A 27 -10.06 -4.08 -20.05
C ARG A 27 -10.79 -4.63 -21.28
N PRO A 28 -10.62 -5.91 -21.66
CA PRO A 28 -11.37 -6.46 -22.79
C PRO A 28 -12.88 -6.43 -22.59
N LYS A 29 -13.36 -6.69 -21.38
CA LYS A 29 -14.80 -6.64 -21.07
C LYS A 29 -15.34 -5.23 -21.22
N VAL A 30 -14.65 -4.23 -20.69
CA VAL A 30 -15.08 -2.83 -20.78
C VAL A 30 -15.01 -2.36 -22.22
N THR A 31 -13.98 -2.75 -22.97
CA THR A 31 -13.86 -2.42 -24.40
C THR A 31 -15.03 -2.97 -25.19
N GLN A 32 -15.43 -4.21 -24.91
CA GLN A 32 -16.58 -4.83 -25.58
C GLN A 32 -17.88 -4.10 -25.21
N ALA A 33 -18.05 -3.76 -23.93
CA ALA A 33 -19.23 -3.04 -23.47
C ALA A 33 -19.34 -1.65 -24.13
N VAL A 34 -18.21 -0.96 -24.30
CA VAL A 34 -18.17 0.33 -24.99
C VAL A 34 -18.54 0.16 -26.46
N SER A 35 -18.02 -0.86 -27.12
CA SER A 35 -18.34 -1.16 -28.52
C SER A 35 -19.83 -1.45 -28.70
N ASP A 36 -20.39 -2.28 -27.82
CA ASP A 36 -21.82 -2.61 -27.86
C ASP A 36 -22.71 -1.37 -27.64
N ALA A 37 -22.34 -0.55 -26.66
CA ALA A 37 -23.05 0.69 -26.36
C ALA A 37 -22.98 1.68 -27.53
N ALA A 38 -21.83 1.79 -28.18
CA ALA A 38 -21.64 2.67 -29.34
C ALA A 38 -22.56 2.27 -30.52
N ALA A 39 -22.82 0.98 -30.67
CA ALA A 39 -23.67 0.48 -31.74
C ALA A 39 -25.16 0.83 -31.56
N LEU A 40 -25.56 1.25 -30.34
CA LEU A 40 -26.95 1.58 -30.03
C LEU A 40 -27.37 3.00 -30.44
N GLY A 41 -26.42 3.84 -30.88
CA GLY A 41 -26.79 5.16 -31.42
C GLY A 41 -26.00 6.31 -30.82
N ASP A 42 -26.68 7.39 -30.38
CA ASP A 42 -26.08 8.65 -30.00
C ASP A 42 -25.16 8.49 -28.79
N ARG A 43 -23.86 8.68 -29.04
CA ARG A 43 -22.82 8.54 -28.02
C ARG A 43 -22.85 9.63 -26.95
N SER A 44 -23.31 10.83 -27.30
CA SER A 44 -23.33 11.96 -26.38
C SER A 44 -24.35 11.82 -25.26
N GLU A 45 -25.43 11.05 -25.51
CA GLU A 45 -26.50 10.81 -24.54
C GLU A 45 -26.51 9.39 -23.99
N ASN A 46 -25.60 8.54 -24.45
CA ASN A 46 -25.54 7.13 -24.07
C ASN A 46 -24.70 6.98 -22.78
N ALA A 47 -25.39 6.84 -21.65
CA ALA A 47 -24.72 6.73 -20.33
C ALA A 47 -23.77 5.55 -20.25
N GLU A 48 -24.12 4.41 -20.84
CA GLU A 48 -23.25 3.23 -20.83
C GLU A 48 -21.96 3.47 -21.60
N TYR A 49 -22.06 4.15 -22.74
CA TYR A 49 -20.90 4.53 -23.53
C TYR A 49 -19.99 5.49 -22.75
N ILE A 50 -20.56 6.54 -22.17
CA ILE A 50 -19.82 7.55 -21.41
C ILE A 50 -19.14 6.91 -20.20
N TYR A 51 -19.84 6.08 -19.44
CA TYR A 51 -19.30 5.38 -18.28
C TYR A 51 -18.16 4.44 -18.68
N GLY A 52 -18.37 3.65 -19.74
CA GLY A 52 -17.36 2.72 -20.22
C GLY A 52 -16.08 3.41 -20.70
N LYS A 53 -16.22 4.53 -21.42
CA LYS A 53 -15.05 5.32 -21.86
C LYS A 53 -14.28 5.87 -20.66
N ARG A 54 -14.98 6.34 -19.63
CA ARG A 54 -14.34 6.81 -18.39
C ARG A 54 -13.60 5.68 -17.72
N ARG A 55 -14.21 4.51 -17.60
CA ARG A 55 -13.58 3.34 -16.98
C ARG A 55 -12.34 2.91 -17.74
N LEU A 56 -12.35 2.91 -19.06
CA LEU A 56 -11.18 2.59 -19.87
C LEU A 56 -10.02 3.54 -19.54
N ARG A 57 -10.30 4.84 -19.40
CA ARG A 57 -9.24 5.81 -19.04
C ARG A 57 -8.67 5.52 -17.66
N GLU A 58 -9.51 5.15 -16.70
CA GLU A 58 -9.06 4.77 -15.36
C GLU A 58 -8.18 3.52 -15.39
N ILE A 59 -8.60 2.50 -16.14
CA ILE A 59 -7.83 1.26 -16.31
C ILE A 59 -6.47 1.58 -16.94
N ASP A 60 -6.45 2.35 -18.01
CA ASP A 60 -5.22 2.67 -18.73
C ASP A 60 -4.24 3.46 -17.85
N ARG A 61 -4.74 4.39 -17.02
CA ARG A 61 -3.89 5.12 -16.06
C ARG A 61 -3.32 4.18 -15.01
N ARG A 62 -4.15 3.28 -14.47
CA ARG A 62 -3.69 2.34 -13.44
C ARG A 62 -2.68 1.35 -14.01
N VAL A 63 -2.91 0.83 -15.21
CA VAL A 63 -1.97 -0.06 -15.89
C VAL A 63 -0.62 0.61 -16.10
N ARG A 64 -0.61 1.86 -16.56
CA ARG A 64 0.64 2.60 -16.72
C ARG A 64 1.37 2.79 -15.40
N PHE A 65 0.63 3.19 -14.36
CA PHE A 65 1.21 3.36 -13.03
C PHE A 65 1.83 2.06 -12.53
N LEU A 66 1.06 0.96 -12.56
CA LEU A 66 1.53 -0.33 -12.07
C LEU A 66 2.72 -0.86 -12.85
N SER A 67 2.70 -0.72 -14.19
CA SER A 67 3.81 -1.17 -15.02
C SER A 67 5.12 -0.48 -14.66
N LYS A 68 5.08 0.84 -14.50
CA LYS A 68 6.26 1.61 -14.13
C LYS A 68 6.70 1.33 -12.70
N ARG A 69 5.72 1.23 -11.79
CA ARG A 69 6.02 1.04 -10.37
C ARG A 69 6.65 -0.33 -10.12
N LEU A 70 6.11 -1.39 -10.73
CA LEU A 70 6.65 -2.73 -10.58
C LEU A 70 8.10 -2.88 -11.08
N GLU A 71 8.51 -2.08 -12.05
CA GLU A 71 9.88 -2.09 -12.55
C GLU A 71 10.90 -1.60 -11.52
N VAL A 72 10.50 -0.67 -10.65
CA VAL A 72 11.42 -0.05 -9.68
C VAL A 72 11.28 -0.59 -8.27
N LEU A 73 10.20 -1.29 -7.96
CA LEU A 73 9.98 -1.83 -6.62
C LEU A 73 10.98 -2.93 -6.30
N GLN A 74 11.48 -2.91 -5.06
CA GLN A 74 12.42 -3.88 -4.53
C GLN A 74 11.73 -4.70 -3.44
N ILE A 75 11.65 -6.02 -3.66
CA ILE A 75 11.06 -6.92 -2.68
C ILE A 75 12.03 -7.08 -1.51
N VAL A 76 11.51 -6.86 -0.30
CA VAL A 76 12.27 -7.06 0.93
C VAL A 76 11.66 -8.23 1.68
N ASP A 77 12.38 -9.33 1.75
CA ASP A 77 11.94 -10.54 2.45
C ASP A 77 12.45 -10.55 3.89
N TYR A 78 11.80 -11.35 4.73
CA TYR A 78 12.22 -11.56 6.10
C TYR A 78 13.63 -12.17 6.15
N HIS A 79 14.42 -11.71 7.14
CA HIS A 79 15.74 -12.27 7.42
C HIS A 79 15.90 -12.43 8.95
N PRO A 80 16.42 -13.56 9.44
CA PRO A 80 16.55 -13.79 10.89
C PRO A 80 17.31 -12.71 11.64
N LYS A 81 18.24 -11.99 11.00
CA LYS A 81 18.98 -10.90 11.62
C LYS A 81 18.11 -9.70 12.01
N GLN A 82 16.87 -9.64 11.51
CA GLN A 82 15.92 -8.58 11.84
C GLN A 82 15.28 -8.75 13.21
N GLU A 83 15.30 -9.96 13.76
CA GLU A 83 14.63 -10.26 15.02
C GLU A 83 15.15 -9.37 16.16
N GLY A 84 14.23 -8.93 17.02
CA GLY A 84 14.53 -8.09 18.16
C GLY A 84 14.61 -6.61 17.88
N LYS A 85 14.56 -6.20 16.62
CA LYS A 85 14.55 -4.80 16.22
C LYS A 85 13.50 -4.54 15.15
N VAL A 86 13.13 -3.28 14.99
CA VAL A 86 12.15 -2.86 14.02
C VAL A 86 12.83 -2.57 12.69
N PHE A 87 12.50 -3.37 11.68
CA PHE A 87 12.92 -3.14 10.31
C PHE A 87 11.70 -3.30 9.38
N PHE A 88 11.93 -3.18 8.08
CA PHE A 88 10.86 -3.33 7.11
C PHE A 88 10.12 -4.66 7.28
N GLY A 89 8.79 -4.61 7.24
CA GLY A 89 7.95 -5.80 7.41
C GLY A 89 7.62 -6.16 8.86
N ALA A 90 8.21 -5.45 9.83
CA ALA A 90 7.98 -5.74 11.24
C ALA A 90 6.56 -5.40 11.66
N TRP A 91 5.99 -6.25 12.50
CA TRP A 91 4.86 -5.90 13.34
C TRP A 91 5.37 -5.34 14.65
N VAL A 92 4.74 -4.27 15.13
CA VAL A 92 5.08 -3.64 16.40
C VAL A 92 3.82 -3.42 17.21
N GLU A 93 3.94 -3.59 18.53
CA GLU A 93 2.91 -3.17 19.45
C GLU A 93 3.43 -1.93 20.16
N LEU A 94 2.67 -0.84 20.07
CA LEU A 94 3.02 0.46 20.64
C LEU A 94 2.03 0.86 21.70
N GLU A 95 2.54 1.48 22.76
CA GLU A 95 1.73 1.97 23.85
C GLU A 95 1.98 3.47 24.00
N ASP A 96 0.90 4.26 24.16
CA ASP A 96 1.02 5.69 24.43
C ASP A 96 1.14 5.97 25.93
N GLU A 97 1.27 7.24 26.28
CA GLU A 97 1.42 7.66 27.68
C GLU A 97 0.15 7.42 28.53
N GLU A 98 -0.97 7.21 27.88
CA GLU A 98 -2.25 6.93 28.55
C GLU A 98 -2.49 5.43 28.70
N GLY A 99 -1.57 4.59 28.23
CA GLY A 99 -1.69 3.15 28.30
C GLY A 99 -2.49 2.51 27.17
N GLU A 100 -2.87 3.28 26.15
CA GLU A 100 -3.56 2.74 24.98
C GLU A 100 -2.57 2.02 24.10
N VAL A 101 -2.94 0.80 23.67
CA VAL A 101 -2.07 -0.11 22.91
C VAL A 101 -2.62 -0.27 21.51
N LYS A 102 -1.74 -0.17 20.51
CA LYS A 102 -2.06 -0.39 19.10
C LYS A 102 -0.98 -1.22 18.44
N GLN A 103 -1.36 -2.00 17.44
CA GLN A 103 -0.43 -2.81 16.66
C GLN A 103 -0.38 -2.32 15.22
N TYR A 104 0.82 -2.22 14.67
CA TYR A 104 1.05 -1.77 13.31
C TYR A 104 2.09 -2.64 12.63
N ARG A 105 1.95 -2.80 11.31
CA ARG A 105 2.97 -3.41 10.48
C ARG A 105 3.59 -2.35 9.57
N LEU A 106 4.91 -2.34 9.47
CA LEU A 106 5.66 -1.44 8.60
C LEU A 106 5.82 -2.08 7.23
N VAL A 107 5.19 -1.49 6.22
CA VAL A 107 5.20 -2.03 4.86
C VAL A 107 5.56 -0.93 3.86
N GLY A 108 5.63 -1.27 2.58
CA GLY A 108 5.89 -0.28 1.55
C GLY A 108 4.72 0.69 1.37
N CYS A 109 5.00 1.87 0.84
CA CYS A 109 3.96 2.89 0.64
C CYS A 109 2.87 2.45 -0.34
N ASP A 110 3.16 1.47 -1.20
CA ASP A 110 2.17 0.92 -2.15
C ASP A 110 1.25 -0.11 -1.51
N GLU A 111 1.57 -0.57 -0.29
CA GLU A 111 0.81 -1.58 0.45
C GLU A 111 0.05 -1.01 1.65
N PHE A 112 0.18 0.29 1.88
CA PHE A 112 -0.47 0.96 2.99
C PHE A 112 -1.95 0.60 3.06
N ASP A 113 -2.41 0.17 4.25
CA ASP A 113 -3.80 -0.24 4.44
C ASP A 113 -4.22 -0.02 5.90
N PRO A 114 -4.92 1.10 6.18
CA PRO A 114 -5.37 1.39 7.55
C PRO A 114 -6.28 0.32 8.15
N ALA A 115 -7.07 -0.36 7.32
CA ALA A 115 -7.97 -1.41 7.80
C ALA A 115 -7.21 -2.61 8.36
N LYS A 116 -5.98 -2.85 7.90
CA LYS A 116 -5.11 -3.92 8.38
C LYS A 116 -4.09 -3.42 9.39
N ASN A 117 -4.10 -2.14 9.73
CA ASN A 117 -3.06 -1.49 10.52
C ASN A 117 -1.66 -1.57 9.88
N TRP A 118 -1.62 -1.58 8.57
CA TRP A 118 -0.39 -1.52 7.79
C TRP A 118 -0.04 -0.06 7.52
N ILE A 119 1.10 0.38 8.05
CA ILE A 119 1.57 1.77 7.88
C ILE A 119 2.74 1.79 6.90
N SER A 120 2.85 2.91 6.19
CA SER A 120 3.96 3.09 5.25
C SER A 120 5.28 3.21 5.99
N ILE A 121 6.31 2.56 5.47
CA ILE A 121 7.69 2.71 5.95
C ILE A 121 8.15 4.17 5.90
N ASP A 122 7.53 4.98 5.05
CA ASP A 122 7.86 6.40 4.91
C ASP A 122 7.08 7.30 5.89
N SER A 123 6.15 6.74 6.68
CA SER A 123 5.36 7.51 7.64
C SER A 123 6.23 7.99 8.81
N PRO A 124 5.84 9.09 9.49
CA PRO A 124 6.60 9.58 10.64
C PRO A 124 6.77 8.55 11.75
N VAL A 125 5.74 7.77 12.04
CA VAL A 125 5.82 6.72 13.07
C VAL A 125 6.83 5.65 12.66
N ALA A 126 6.73 5.16 11.42
CA ALA A 126 7.64 4.13 10.93
C ALA A 126 9.10 4.59 10.94
N ARG A 127 9.34 5.83 10.52
CA ARG A 127 10.71 6.40 10.54
C ARG A 127 11.29 6.47 11.94
N ALA A 128 10.48 6.84 12.92
CA ALA A 128 10.92 6.89 14.30
C ALA A 128 11.19 5.50 14.85
N LEU A 129 10.53 4.47 14.33
CA LEU A 129 10.64 3.08 14.81
C LEU A 129 11.85 2.33 14.26
N ILE A 130 12.29 2.63 13.05
CA ILE A 130 13.36 1.85 12.40
C ILE A 130 14.59 1.75 13.28
N GLY A 131 15.04 0.53 13.52
CA GLY A 131 16.23 0.23 14.33
C GLY A 131 15.97 0.17 15.82
N LYS A 132 14.73 0.43 16.27
CA LYS A 132 14.41 0.40 17.71
C LYS A 132 14.15 -1.02 18.18
N GLY A 133 14.35 -1.22 19.48
CA GLY A 133 14.09 -2.50 20.15
C GLY A 133 12.93 -2.41 21.12
N VAL A 134 12.60 -3.55 21.73
CA VAL A 134 11.58 -3.62 22.79
C VAL A 134 12.00 -2.70 23.95
N ASP A 135 11.01 -2.04 24.53
CA ASP A 135 11.15 -1.06 25.61
C ASP A 135 11.75 0.28 25.19
N ASP A 136 12.10 0.47 23.93
CA ASP A 136 12.54 1.77 23.44
C ASP A 136 11.39 2.75 23.40
N GLU A 137 11.71 4.02 23.63
CA GLU A 137 10.81 5.14 23.58
C GLU A 137 11.02 5.90 22.28
N ILE A 138 9.94 6.24 21.60
CA ILE A 138 10.01 7.05 20.38
C ILE A 138 9.20 8.33 20.54
N HIS A 139 9.64 9.38 19.88
CA HIS A 139 8.97 10.67 19.84
C HIS A 139 8.55 10.96 18.41
N VAL A 140 7.25 11.14 18.20
CA VAL A 140 6.69 11.37 16.88
C VAL A 140 5.95 12.70 16.85
N GLU A 141 6.24 13.52 15.85
CA GLU A 141 5.49 14.74 15.62
C GLU A 141 4.27 14.43 14.75
N THR A 142 3.09 14.78 15.24
CA THR A 142 1.84 14.64 14.53
C THR A 142 1.19 16.01 14.34
N PRO A 143 0.18 16.13 13.47
CA PRO A 143 -0.56 17.40 13.35
C PRO A 143 -1.18 17.89 14.67
N SER A 144 -1.45 16.98 15.61
CA SER A 144 -2.00 17.32 16.92
C SER A 144 -0.92 17.56 17.98
N GLY A 145 0.37 17.52 17.62
CA GLY A 145 1.48 17.75 18.55
C GLY A 145 2.41 16.55 18.66
N LYS A 146 3.33 16.60 19.62
CA LYS A 146 4.27 15.50 19.87
C LYS A 146 3.58 14.37 20.62
N VAL A 147 3.84 13.15 20.18
CA VAL A 147 3.34 11.94 20.83
C VAL A 147 4.54 11.08 21.23
N VAL A 148 4.51 10.56 22.45
CA VAL A 148 5.51 9.61 22.95
C VAL A 148 4.92 8.22 22.91
N LEU A 149 5.64 7.28 22.31
CA LEU A 149 5.21 5.89 22.19
C LEU A 149 6.31 4.96 22.70
N TYR A 150 5.90 3.84 23.27
CA TYR A 150 6.80 2.82 23.79
C TYR A 150 6.62 1.54 23.00
N VAL A 151 7.73 0.87 22.67
CA VAL A 151 7.71 -0.38 21.91
C VAL A 151 7.55 -1.54 22.89
N ASN A 152 6.39 -2.18 22.89
CA ASN A 152 6.10 -3.31 23.78
C ASN A 152 6.52 -4.66 23.17
N ARG A 153 6.29 -4.84 21.87
CA ARG A 153 6.59 -6.10 21.18
C ARG A 153 7.00 -5.83 19.74
N ILE A 154 7.85 -6.71 19.22
CA ILE A 154 8.26 -6.72 17.82
C ILE A 154 8.18 -8.16 17.33
N TRP A 155 7.52 -8.39 16.17
CA TRP A 155 7.50 -9.72 15.56
C TRP A 155 7.41 -9.61 14.05
N TYR A 156 7.69 -10.70 13.37
CA TYR A 156 7.67 -10.79 11.91
C TYR A 156 6.84 -11.99 11.45
N GLU A 157 6.17 -11.83 10.33
CA GLU A 157 5.56 -12.95 9.61
C GLU A 157 6.65 -13.63 8.78
N LYS A 158 6.79 -14.93 8.96
CA LYS A 158 7.87 -15.71 8.34
C LYS A 158 7.40 -16.51 7.13
#